data_c9f3856c5fc4100cd9e7522443b1b691
#
_entry.id   c9f3856c5fc4100cd9e7522443b1b691
#
_cell.length_a   1.000
_cell.length_b   1.000
_cell.length_c   1.000
_cell.angle_alpha   90.00
_cell.angle_beta   90.00
_cell.angle_gamma   90.00
#
_symmetry.space_group_name_H-M   'P 1'
#
loop_
_entity.id
_entity.type
_entity.pdbx_description
1 polymer ?
#
loop_
_entity_poly.entity_id
_entity_poly.type
_entity_poly.pdbx_seq_one_letter_code
_entity_poly.pdbx_strand_id
1 'polypeptide(L)'
;MVTDNPLLTPLRRPEDVDAALRPKSLDEFVGQKAARENLRVFVEAAKSRGDALDHVLFFGPPGLGKTTLAQIVAKEMGVGFRATSGPVIAKSGDLAALLTNLEDGDVLFIDEIHRLNPAVEEVLYPAMEDRALDIMIGEGPSARSVRIDLPKFTLVGATTR
;
A
#
# COMPACT_ATOMS: atom_id res chain seq x y z
N MET A 1 -12.51 8.31 15.85
CA MET A 1 -11.24 8.99 16.09
C MET A 1 -10.08 8.04 15.89
N VAL A 2 -9.00 8.57 15.48
CA VAL A 2 -7.84 7.76 15.18
C VAL A 2 -7.14 7.28 16.44
N THR A 3 -6.76 6.03 16.43
CA THR A 3 -6.07 5.39 17.55
C THR A 3 -4.58 5.14 17.27
N ASP A 4 -4.13 5.50 16.09
CA ASP A 4 -2.77 5.20 15.64
C ASP A 4 -1.73 6.25 16.04
N ASN A 5 -2.11 7.21 16.87
CA ASN A 5 -1.18 8.25 17.27
C ASN A 5 -0.30 7.77 18.42
N PRO A 6 1.00 7.53 18.21
CA PRO A 6 1.89 7.03 19.25
C PRO A 6 2.11 8.03 20.38
N LEU A 7 1.79 9.30 20.15
CA LEU A 7 1.94 10.31 21.19
C LEU A 7 0.94 10.15 22.32
N LEU A 8 -0.14 9.41 22.09
CA LEU A 8 -1.17 9.18 23.09
C LEU A 8 -0.87 8.01 24.02
N THR A 9 0.13 7.18 23.70
CA THR A 9 0.46 5.99 24.47
C THR A 9 1.97 5.82 24.63
N PRO A 10 2.65 6.80 25.28
CA PRO A 10 4.12 6.78 25.31
C PRO A 10 4.72 5.63 26.11
N LEU A 11 3.97 5.05 27.06
CA LEU A 11 4.46 3.97 27.91
C LEU A 11 4.05 2.58 27.42
N ARG A 12 3.31 2.52 26.32
CA ARG A 12 2.87 1.27 25.71
C ARG A 12 3.36 1.21 24.29
N ARG A 13 3.54 0.01 23.80
CA ARG A 13 3.82 -0.19 22.39
C ARG A 13 2.53 0.10 21.63
N PRO A 14 2.56 1.07 20.71
CA PRO A 14 1.33 1.46 20.01
C PRO A 14 0.63 0.29 19.32
N GLU A 15 1.37 -0.63 18.75
CA GLU A 15 0.81 -1.79 18.05
C GLU A 15 0.04 -2.72 18.97
N ASP A 16 0.42 -2.83 20.25
CA ASP A 16 -0.27 -3.70 21.18
C ASP A 16 -1.64 -3.14 21.57
N VAL A 17 -1.72 -1.83 21.72
CA VAL A 17 -2.97 -1.14 22.06
C VAL A 17 -3.86 -1.04 20.82
N ASP A 18 -3.28 -0.64 19.71
CA ASP A 18 -4.03 -0.43 18.49
C ASP A 18 -4.62 -1.71 17.93
N ALA A 19 -3.93 -2.84 18.11
CA ALA A 19 -4.44 -4.13 17.65
C ALA A 19 -5.79 -4.48 18.28
N ALA A 20 -6.02 -4.06 19.52
CA ALA A 20 -7.29 -4.30 20.22
C ALA A 20 -8.37 -3.27 19.86
N LEU A 21 -7.97 -2.03 19.52
CA LEU A 21 -8.88 -0.92 19.30
C LEU A 21 -9.17 -0.63 17.84
N ARG A 22 -8.38 -1.18 16.93
CA ARG A 22 -8.56 -0.91 15.51
C ARG A 22 -9.85 -1.52 14.98
N PRO A 23 -10.60 -0.77 14.18
CA PRO A 23 -11.77 -1.33 13.52
C PRO A 23 -11.36 -2.44 12.54
N LYS A 24 -12.21 -3.43 12.39
CA LYS A 24 -11.94 -4.60 11.54
C LYS A 24 -12.65 -4.56 10.20
N SER A 25 -13.50 -3.57 9.99
CA SER A 25 -14.24 -3.41 8.73
C SER A 25 -14.46 -1.95 8.45
N LEU A 26 -14.88 -1.64 7.22
CA LEU A 26 -15.22 -0.27 6.86
C LEU A 26 -16.38 0.26 7.69
N ASP A 27 -17.31 -0.60 8.09
CA ASP A 27 -18.46 -0.19 8.91
C ASP A 27 -18.04 0.25 10.30
N GLU A 28 -16.98 -0.34 10.84
CA GLU A 28 -16.47 0.02 12.16
C GLU A 28 -15.55 1.24 12.13
N PHE A 29 -15.03 1.60 10.97
CA PHE A 29 -14.09 2.70 10.85
C PHE A 29 -14.82 4.04 10.96
N VAL A 30 -14.48 4.83 11.99
CA VAL A 30 -15.19 6.08 12.28
C VAL A 30 -14.46 7.34 11.83
N GLY A 31 -13.22 7.22 11.34
CA GLY A 31 -12.49 8.37 10.82
C GLY A 31 -12.80 8.62 9.35
N GLN A 32 -12.74 9.87 8.92
CA GLN A 32 -12.85 10.26 7.51
C GLN A 32 -14.00 9.60 6.77
N LYS A 33 -15.21 9.90 7.19
CA LYS A 33 -16.43 9.29 6.66
C LYS A 33 -16.51 9.31 5.12
N ALA A 34 -16.19 10.44 4.49
CA ALA A 34 -16.26 10.57 3.04
C ALA A 34 -15.28 9.60 2.35
N ALA A 35 -14.06 9.51 2.86
CA ALA A 35 -13.07 8.59 2.31
C ALA A 35 -13.51 7.13 2.48
N ARG A 36 -14.08 6.82 3.64
CA ARG A 36 -14.60 5.49 3.92
C ARG A 36 -15.71 5.10 2.93
N GLU A 37 -16.65 6.00 2.70
CA GLU A 37 -17.76 5.72 1.79
C GLU A 37 -17.31 5.59 0.34
N ASN A 38 -16.36 6.42 -0.09
CA ASN A 38 -15.78 6.30 -1.42
C ASN A 38 -15.09 4.96 -1.60
N LEU A 39 -14.32 4.52 -0.61
CA LEU A 39 -13.66 3.23 -0.67
C LEU A 39 -14.65 2.07 -0.71
N ARG A 40 -15.74 2.17 0.03
CA ARG A 40 -16.78 1.15 0.00
C ARG A 40 -17.32 0.96 -1.41
N VAL A 41 -17.61 2.06 -2.10
CA VAL A 41 -18.09 2.01 -3.47
C VAL A 41 -17.07 1.38 -4.40
N PHE A 42 -15.81 1.76 -4.30
CA PHE A 42 -14.74 1.21 -5.13
C PHE A 42 -14.52 -0.27 -4.86
N VAL A 43 -14.54 -0.67 -3.60
CA VAL A 43 -14.38 -2.09 -3.21
C VAL A 43 -15.53 -2.93 -3.77
N GLU A 44 -16.76 -2.48 -3.62
CA GLU A 44 -17.92 -3.20 -4.13
C GLU A 44 -17.89 -3.31 -5.65
N ALA A 45 -17.50 -2.25 -6.34
CA ALA A 45 -17.37 -2.27 -7.79
C ALA A 45 -16.31 -3.25 -8.25
N ALA A 46 -15.15 -3.25 -7.61
CA ALA A 46 -14.07 -4.17 -7.94
C ALA A 46 -14.48 -5.62 -7.70
N LYS A 47 -15.14 -5.89 -6.58
CA LYS A 47 -15.63 -7.24 -6.29
C LYS A 47 -16.66 -7.71 -7.31
N SER A 48 -17.55 -6.83 -7.74
CA SER A 48 -18.55 -7.15 -8.77
C SER A 48 -17.90 -7.52 -10.10
N ARG A 49 -16.79 -6.88 -10.45
CA ARG A 49 -16.06 -7.19 -11.68
C ARG A 49 -15.13 -8.39 -11.54
N GLY A 50 -14.88 -8.86 -10.31
CA GLY A 50 -13.87 -9.88 -10.05
C GLY A 50 -12.47 -9.36 -10.34
N ASP A 51 -12.21 -8.10 -10.09
CA ASP A 51 -10.96 -7.43 -10.43
C ASP A 51 -10.28 -6.84 -9.19
N ALA A 52 -9.02 -6.46 -9.33
CA ALA A 52 -8.31 -5.74 -8.28
C ALA A 52 -8.87 -4.33 -8.13
N LEU A 53 -8.77 -3.78 -6.92
CA LEU A 53 -9.13 -2.39 -6.69
C LEU A 53 -8.13 -1.47 -7.41
N ASP A 54 -8.60 -0.31 -7.85
CA ASP A 54 -7.72 0.71 -8.41
C ASP A 54 -6.77 1.26 -7.34
N HIS A 55 -5.63 1.75 -7.78
CA HIS A 55 -4.65 2.34 -6.86
C HIS A 55 -5.25 3.56 -6.14
N VAL A 56 -4.86 3.74 -4.88
CA VAL A 56 -5.43 4.77 -4.01
C VAL A 56 -4.31 5.57 -3.35
N LEU A 57 -4.52 6.85 -3.21
CA LEU A 57 -3.61 7.72 -2.46
C LEU A 57 -4.37 8.42 -1.34
N PHE A 58 -3.91 8.22 -0.12
CA PHE A 58 -4.48 8.90 1.05
C PHE A 58 -3.65 10.11 1.43
N PHE A 59 -4.31 11.24 1.59
CA PHE A 59 -3.72 12.48 2.09
C PHE A 59 -4.18 12.71 3.52
N GLY A 60 -3.33 13.32 4.30
CA GLY A 60 -3.72 13.79 5.61
C GLY A 60 -2.62 13.70 6.64
N PRO A 61 -2.82 14.32 7.81
CA PRO A 61 -1.84 14.28 8.89
C PRO A 61 -1.59 12.84 9.37
N PRO A 62 -0.42 12.58 9.96
CA PRO A 62 -0.15 11.27 10.54
C PRO A 62 -1.14 10.95 11.64
N GLY A 63 -1.38 9.65 11.87
CA GLY A 63 -2.26 9.21 12.94
C GLY A 63 -3.73 9.20 12.61
N LEU A 64 -4.11 9.34 11.34
CA LEU A 64 -5.52 9.27 10.94
C LEU A 64 -5.99 7.87 10.53
N GLY A 65 -5.24 6.84 10.89
CA GLY A 65 -5.65 5.47 10.62
C GLY A 65 -5.53 5.02 9.17
N LYS A 66 -4.64 5.63 8.40
CA LYS A 66 -4.46 5.28 6.99
C LYS A 66 -4.05 3.83 6.80
N THR A 67 -3.13 3.34 7.64
CA THR A 67 -2.71 1.94 7.62
C THR A 67 -3.89 1.02 7.93
N THR A 68 -4.65 1.36 8.95
CA THR A 68 -5.83 0.59 9.35
C THR A 68 -6.85 0.53 8.22
N LEU A 69 -7.07 1.64 7.55
CA LEU A 69 -8.01 1.70 6.43
C LEU A 69 -7.55 0.81 5.28
N ALA A 70 -6.26 0.82 4.97
CA ALA A 70 -5.70 -0.04 3.92
C ALA A 70 -5.84 -1.52 4.28
N GLN A 71 -5.62 -1.87 5.55
CA GLN A 71 -5.82 -3.25 6.02
C GLN A 71 -7.28 -3.69 5.88
N ILE A 72 -8.21 -2.81 6.20
CA ILE A 72 -9.63 -3.09 6.07
C ILE A 72 -10.00 -3.32 4.60
N VAL A 73 -9.46 -2.51 3.71
CA VAL A 73 -9.68 -2.67 2.27
C VAL A 73 -9.23 -4.04 1.80
N ALA A 74 -8.03 -4.47 2.20
CA ALA A 74 -7.52 -5.80 1.83
C ALA A 74 -8.44 -6.90 2.36
N LYS A 75 -8.89 -6.77 3.59
CA LYS A 75 -9.80 -7.74 4.20
C LYS A 75 -11.14 -7.80 3.47
N GLU A 76 -11.71 -6.65 3.14
CA GLU A 76 -12.97 -6.59 2.40
C GLU A 76 -12.83 -7.18 1.00
N MET A 77 -11.67 -7.02 0.37
CA MET A 77 -11.39 -7.61 -0.94
C MET A 77 -11.06 -9.11 -0.85
N GLY A 78 -10.77 -9.62 0.35
CA GLY A 78 -10.38 -11.01 0.53
C GLY A 78 -8.98 -11.34 0.03
N VAL A 79 -8.06 -10.38 0.10
CA VAL A 79 -6.70 -10.50 -0.43
C VAL A 79 -5.66 -10.24 0.65
N GLY A 80 -4.40 -10.55 0.33
CA GLY A 80 -3.29 -10.30 1.23
C GLY A 80 -2.97 -8.83 1.37
N PHE A 81 -2.28 -8.49 2.45
CA PHE A 81 -1.87 -7.13 2.77
C PHE A 81 -0.40 -7.10 3.12
N ARG A 82 0.33 -6.16 2.53
CA ARG A 82 1.72 -5.91 2.88
C ARG A 82 1.91 -4.41 3.07
N ALA A 83 2.62 -4.06 4.15
CA ALA A 83 2.86 -2.66 4.49
C ALA A 83 4.35 -2.37 4.53
N THR A 84 4.70 -1.22 4.01
CA THR A 84 6.06 -0.68 4.06
C THR A 84 6.00 0.84 4.10
N SER A 85 7.13 1.50 3.99
CA SER A 85 7.17 2.96 3.94
C SER A 85 8.21 3.43 2.94
N GLY A 86 8.06 4.67 2.47
CA GLY A 86 9.01 5.27 1.55
C GLY A 86 10.45 5.20 2.06
N PRO A 87 10.73 5.63 3.30
CA PRO A 87 12.10 5.56 3.83
C PRO A 87 12.70 4.17 3.93
N VAL A 88 11.87 3.14 4.12
CA VAL A 88 12.34 1.75 4.24
C VAL A 88 12.79 1.20 2.90
N ILE A 89 12.16 1.63 1.81
CA ILE A 89 12.53 1.18 0.47
C ILE A 89 13.70 2.02 -0.02
N ALA A 90 14.91 1.58 0.30
CA ALA A 90 16.11 2.34 -0.02
C ALA A 90 16.56 2.19 -1.47
N LYS A 91 16.32 1.03 -2.05
CA LYS A 91 16.81 0.67 -3.39
C LYS A 91 15.68 0.09 -4.23
N SER A 92 15.82 0.23 -5.55
CA SER A 92 14.87 -0.36 -6.49
C SER A 92 14.74 -1.88 -6.34
N GLY A 93 15.83 -2.56 -5.97
CA GLY A 93 15.78 -4.00 -5.70
C GLY A 93 14.90 -4.36 -4.51
N ASP A 94 14.81 -3.51 -3.50
CA ASP A 94 13.92 -3.73 -2.36
C ASP A 94 12.46 -3.70 -2.82
N LEU A 95 12.11 -2.77 -3.67
CA LEU A 95 10.76 -2.68 -4.23
C LEU A 95 10.46 -3.87 -5.13
N ALA A 96 11.41 -4.23 -5.99
CA ALA A 96 11.24 -5.38 -6.87
C ALA A 96 10.96 -6.66 -6.08
N ALA A 97 11.67 -6.87 -4.98
CA ALA A 97 11.44 -8.03 -4.12
C ALA A 97 10.02 -8.02 -3.52
N LEU A 98 9.54 -6.86 -3.09
CA LEU A 98 8.19 -6.74 -2.58
C LEU A 98 7.15 -7.07 -3.65
N LEU A 99 7.31 -6.50 -4.82
CA LEU A 99 6.33 -6.65 -5.91
C LEU A 99 6.27 -8.08 -6.44
N THR A 100 7.40 -8.75 -6.54
CA THR A 100 7.44 -10.12 -7.06
C THR A 100 6.88 -11.14 -6.07
N ASN A 101 6.74 -10.78 -4.81
CA ASN A 101 6.16 -11.63 -3.78
C ASN A 101 4.65 -11.42 -3.59
N LEU A 102 4.05 -10.49 -4.31
CA LEU A 102 2.61 -10.26 -4.23
C LEU A 102 1.86 -11.32 -5.01
N GLU A 103 0.64 -11.61 -4.55
CA GLU A 103 -0.30 -12.48 -5.25
C GLU A 103 -1.40 -11.64 -5.88
N ASP A 104 -2.18 -12.23 -6.78
CA ASP A 104 -3.25 -11.51 -7.47
C ASP A 104 -4.20 -10.82 -6.50
N GLY A 105 -4.40 -9.53 -6.71
CA GLY A 105 -5.30 -8.73 -5.93
C GLY A 105 -4.73 -8.17 -4.65
N ASP A 106 -3.53 -8.57 -4.25
CA ASP A 106 -2.95 -8.11 -2.98
C ASP A 106 -2.86 -6.60 -2.89
N VAL A 107 -2.95 -6.10 -1.67
CA VAL A 107 -2.79 -4.68 -1.36
C VAL A 107 -1.38 -4.45 -0.84
N LEU A 108 -0.67 -3.53 -1.48
CA LEU A 108 0.62 -3.03 -1.00
C LEU A 108 0.42 -1.61 -0.48
N PHE A 109 0.65 -1.42 0.81
CA PHE A 109 0.55 -0.11 1.45
C PHE A 109 1.94 0.49 1.62
N ILE A 110 2.13 1.70 1.11
CA ILE A 110 3.38 2.45 1.27
C ILE A 110 3.08 3.74 2.03
N ASP A 111 3.48 3.79 3.29
CA ASP A 111 3.37 5.01 4.08
C ASP A 111 4.46 6.00 3.68
N GLU A 112 4.18 7.27 3.84
CA GLU A 112 5.10 8.34 3.45
C GLU A 112 5.65 8.14 2.03
N ILE A 113 4.76 7.87 1.09
CA ILE A 113 5.14 7.52 -0.29
C ILE A 113 5.94 8.66 -0.97
N HIS A 114 5.72 9.90 -0.53
CA HIS A 114 6.46 11.05 -1.03
C HIS A 114 7.96 11.01 -0.71
N ARG A 115 8.38 10.11 0.17
CA ARG A 115 9.79 9.96 0.57
C ARG A 115 10.52 8.86 -0.21
N LEU A 116 9.90 8.28 -1.21
CA LEU A 116 10.60 7.38 -2.12
C LEU A 116 11.66 8.13 -2.90
N ASN A 117 12.81 7.52 -3.10
CA ASN A 117 13.82 8.15 -3.95
C ASN A 117 13.48 7.96 -5.43
N PRO A 118 14.05 8.79 -6.32
CA PRO A 118 13.70 8.73 -7.75
C PRO A 118 13.95 7.39 -8.41
N ALA A 119 15.00 6.67 -8.01
CA ALA A 119 15.29 5.36 -8.61
C ALA A 119 14.20 4.35 -8.29
N VAL A 120 13.62 4.43 -7.09
CA VAL A 120 12.52 3.55 -6.69
C VAL A 120 11.24 3.94 -7.43
N GLU A 121 10.98 5.24 -7.56
CA GLU A 121 9.81 5.73 -8.30
C GLU A 121 9.82 5.26 -9.76
N GLU A 122 10.99 5.26 -10.39
CA GLU A 122 11.14 4.80 -11.77
C GLU A 122 10.75 3.33 -11.96
N VAL A 123 10.86 2.53 -10.91
CA VAL A 123 10.42 1.13 -10.93
C VAL A 123 8.94 1.02 -10.59
N LEU A 124 8.49 1.83 -9.64
CA LEU A 124 7.12 1.74 -9.12
C LEU A 124 6.07 2.11 -10.18
N TYR A 125 6.26 3.22 -10.89
CA TYR A 125 5.22 3.70 -11.81
C TYR A 125 4.93 2.72 -12.95
N PRO A 126 5.94 2.17 -13.65
CA PRO A 126 5.66 1.15 -14.66
C PRO A 126 5.00 -0.10 -14.07
N ALA A 127 5.39 -0.47 -12.84
CA ALA A 127 4.78 -1.62 -12.17
C ALA A 127 3.29 -1.39 -11.92
N MET A 128 2.90 -0.18 -11.58
CA MET A 128 1.49 0.17 -11.37
C MET A 128 0.71 0.23 -12.68
N GLU A 129 1.30 0.80 -13.72
CA GLU A 129 0.61 1.02 -14.98
C GLU A 129 0.60 -0.22 -15.86
N ASP A 130 1.76 -0.85 -16.01
CA ASP A 130 1.95 -1.96 -16.97
C ASP A 130 1.97 -3.32 -16.30
N ARG A 131 1.93 -3.37 -14.97
CA ARG A 131 2.03 -4.61 -14.21
C ARG A 131 3.27 -5.41 -14.59
N ALA A 132 4.39 -4.71 -14.69
CA ALA A 132 5.66 -5.32 -15.08
C ALA A 132 6.84 -4.58 -14.47
N LEU A 133 7.92 -5.32 -14.30
CA LEU A 133 9.22 -4.79 -13.90
C LEU A 133 10.23 -5.00 -15.00
N ASP A 134 11.08 -4.01 -15.22
CA ASP A 134 12.25 -4.17 -16.07
C ASP A 134 13.47 -4.29 -15.18
N ILE A 135 14.15 -5.42 -15.26
CA ILE A 135 15.34 -5.71 -14.46
C ILE A 135 16.55 -5.77 -15.36
N MET A 136 17.60 -5.05 -14.98
CA MET A 136 18.87 -5.11 -15.71
C MET A 136 19.66 -6.31 -15.25
N ILE A 137 20.11 -7.12 -16.20
CA ILE A 137 20.96 -8.29 -15.96
C ILE A 137 22.28 -8.09 -16.68
N GLY A 138 23.37 -8.33 -15.97
CA GLY A 138 24.71 -8.17 -16.51
C GLY A 138 25.28 -6.78 -16.29
N GLU A 139 26.51 -6.58 -16.73
CA GLU A 139 27.21 -5.31 -16.59
C GLU A 139 27.84 -4.88 -17.90
N GLY A 140 28.04 -3.56 -18.02
CA GLY A 140 28.71 -2.97 -19.18
C GLY A 140 27.97 -3.22 -20.49
N PRO A 141 28.68 -3.42 -21.60
CA PRO A 141 28.03 -3.57 -22.90
C PRO A 141 27.15 -4.80 -23.05
N SER A 142 27.34 -5.79 -22.17
CA SER A 142 26.52 -7.01 -22.20
C SER A 142 25.26 -6.92 -21.33
N ALA A 143 25.07 -5.80 -20.66
CA ALA A 143 23.87 -5.60 -19.86
C ALA A 143 22.61 -5.61 -20.72
N ARG A 144 21.57 -6.24 -20.23
CA ARG A 144 20.28 -6.29 -20.92
C ARG A 144 19.14 -6.14 -19.93
N SER A 145 18.01 -5.70 -20.44
CA SER A 145 16.80 -5.58 -19.65
C SER A 145 15.95 -6.82 -19.82
N VAL A 146 15.42 -7.33 -18.73
CA VAL A 146 14.48 -8.45 -18.73
C VAL A 146 13.18 -7.97 -18.11
N ARG A 147 12.08 -8.17 -18.82
CA ARG A 147 10.76 -7.82 -18.34
C ARG A 147 10.17 -8.98 -17.53
N ILE A 148 9.70 -8.67 -16.31
CA ILE A 148 9.02 -9.62 -15.46
C ILE A 148 7.58 -9.15 -15.28
N ASP A 149 6.62 -9.99 -15.65
CA ASP A 149 5.21 -9.67 -15.45
C ASP A 149 4.83 -9.85 -13.98
N LEU A 150 4.04 -8.92 -13.48
CA LEU A 150 3.57 -8.91 -12.10
C LEU A 150 2.10 -9.31 -12.04
N PRO A 151 1.66 -9.89 -10.92
CA PRO A 151 0.24 -10.08 -10.70
C PRO A 151 -0.45 -8.71 -10.57
N LYS A 152 -1.75 -8.69 -10.76
CA LYS A 152 -2.53 -7.49 -10.47
C LYS A 152 -2.46 -7.21 -8.98
N PHE A 153 -2.18 -5.98 -8.60
CA PHE A 153 -2.13 -5.59 -7.21
C PHE A 153 -2.70 -4.18 -7.07
N THR A 154 -3.06 -3.82 -5.85
CA THR A 154 -3.51 -2.47 -5.53
C THR A 154 -2.46 -1.78 -4.69
N LEU A 155 -1.96 -0.65 -5.18
CA LEU A 155 -1.10 0.21 -4.37
C LEU A 155 -1.99 1.16 -3.57
N VAL A 156 -1.77 1.20 -2.26
CA VAL A 156 -2.35 2.23 -1.41
C VAL A 156 -1.20 3.04 -0.85
N GLY A 157 -1.07 4.26 -1.31
CA GLY A 157 -0.05 5.19 -0.83
C GLY A 157 -0.63 6.13 0.21
N ALA A 158 0.19 6.52 1.16
CA ALA A 158 -0.19 7.52 2.16
C ALA A 158 0.85 8.63 2.20
N THR A 159 0.39 9.85 2.31
CA THR A 159 1.26 11.00 2.37
C THR A 159 0.69 12.06 3.31
N THR A 160 1.58 12.82 3.95
CA THR A 160 1.21 13.99 4.73
C THR A 160 1.29 15.28 3.93
N ARG A 161 1.70 15.18 2.69
CA ARG A 161 1.95 16.36 1.83
C ARG A 161 0.80 16.64 0.91
#